data_2c6557dc89942b2a3e6b08ca9c971835
#
_entry.id   2c6557dc89942b2a3e6b08ca9c971835
#
_cell.length_a   1.000
_cell.length_b   1.000
_cell.length_c   1.000
_cell.angle_alpha   90.00
_cell.angle_beta   90.00
_cell.angle_gamma   90.00
#
_symmetry.space_group_name_H-M   'P 1'
#
loop_
_entity.id
_entity.type
_entity.pdbx_description
1 polymer ?
#
loop_
_entity_poly.entity_id
_entity_poly.type
_entity_poly.pdbx_seq_one_letter_code
_entity_poly.pdbx_strand_id
1 'polypeptide(L)'
;GIIYTCNPSRSCKEKVEELAAEIPLVIINNREELLEIDAVELNNAKPGRPMARHLLELGHRHVAFVSPPLTSKQGQRLKRVEGFVREFEEAGYGDGVIVKSADEDLDEVIPSMDSEYKMGYYLTKELLRENKNLTAIVGMNDMIAFGIMDAVLESKLRIPADISVVGCDNTVYSSFRSISLTTIDHYVP
;
A
#
# COMPACT_ATOMS: atom_id res chain seq x y z
N GLY A 1 -9.66 -22.07 19.99
CA GLY A 1 -9.97 -21.11 18.94
C GLY A 1 -8.74 -20.78 18.10
N ILE A 2 -9.00 -20.27 16.90
CA ILE A 2 -7.95 -19.89 15.94
C ILE A 2 -8.13 -18.41 15.59
N ILE A 3 -7.02 -17.66 15.58
CA ILE A 3 -6.96 -16.31 15.01
C ILE A 3 -6.18 -16.42 13.70
N TYR A 4 -6.86 -16.10 12.59
CA TYR A 4 -6.28 -16.13 11.25
C TYR A 4 -5.92 -14.71 10.83
N THR A 5 -4.63 -14.41 10.65
CA THR A 5 -4.14 -13.04 10.46
C THR A 5 -3.92 -12.62 9.01
N CYS A 6 -4.24 -13.49 8.05
CA CYS A 6 -4.12 -13.21 6.63
C CYS A 6 -5.33 -13.79 5.87
N ASN A 7 -5.54 -13.34 4.63
CA ASN A 7 -6.54 -13.96 3.78
C ASN A 7 -6.12 -15.37 3.42
N PRO A 8 -6.99 -16.38 3.58
CA PRO A 8 -6.71 -17.71 3.08
C PRO A 8 -6.53 -17.68 1.57
N SER A 9 -5.51 -18.38 1.08
CA SER A 9 -5.41 -18.61 -0.37
C SER A 9 -6.65 -19.33 -0.89
N ARG A 10 -6.94 -19.20 -2.17
CA ARG A 10 -8.11 -19.85 -2.79
C ARG A 10 -8.16 -21.36 -2.53
N SER A 11 -6.98 -22.00 -2.48
CA SER A 11 -6.84 -23.43 -2.18
C SER A 11 -7.08 -23.78 -0.70
N CYS A 12 -7.00 -22.81 0.21
CA CYS A 12 -7.20 -23.02 1.66
C CYS A 12 -8.59 -22.59 2.14
N LYS A 13 -9.37 -21.91 1.30
CA LYS A 13 -10.66 -21.32 1.69
C LYS A 13 -11.62 -22.37 2.24
N GLU A 14 -11.89 -23.43 1.49
CA GLU A 14 -12.79 -24.53 1.90
C GLU A 14 -12.35 -25.14 3.23
N LYS A 15 -11.03 -25.33 3.41
CA LYS A 15 -10.49 -25.91 4.63
C LYS A 15 -10.61 -24.99 5.84
N VAL A 16 -10.53 -23.68 5.63
CA VAL A 16 -10.77 -22.67 6.70
C VAL A 16 -12.25 -22.63 7.08
N GLU A 17 -13.16 -22.73 6.12
CA GLU A 17 -14.61 -22.82 6.37
C GLU A 17 -14.98 -24.11 7.12
N GLU A 18 -14.42 -25.26 6.75
CA GLU A 18 -14.59 -26.53 7.49
C GLU A 18 -14.10 -26.40 8.94
N LEU A 19 -12.92 -25.83 9.15
CA LEU A 19 -12.37 -25.61 10.50
C LEU A 19 -13.22 -24.64 11.33
N ALA A 20 -13.78 -23.61 10.72
CA ALA A 20 -14.63 -22.64 11.41
C ALA A 20 -15.93 -23.26 11.90
N ALA A 21 -16.43 -24.32 11.25
CA ALA A 21 -17.59 -25.08 11.71
C ALA A 21 -17.32 -25.92 12.96
N GLU A 22 -16.07 -26.30 13.20
CA GLU A 22 -15.68 -27.17 14.33
C GLU A 22 -15.03 -26.40 15.48
N ILE A 23 -14.32 -25.29 15.17
CA ILE A 23 -13.51 -24.55 16.14
C ILE A 23 -13.82 -23.05 16.01
N PRO A 24 -14.02 -22.31 17.13
CA PRO A 24 -14.15 -20.87 17.08
C PRO A 24 -12.97 -20.23 16.32
N LEU A 25 -13.26 -19.56 15.21
CA LEU A 25 -12.29 -18.96 14.33
C LEU A 25 -12.63 -17.48 14.09
N VAL A 26 -11.62 -16.61 14.19
CA VAL A 26 -11.72 -15.17 13.88
C VAL A 26 -10.68 -14.82 12.84
N ILE A 27 -11.10 -14.10 11.81
CA ILE A 27 -10.19 -13.58 10.77
C ILE A 27 -9.89 -12.11 11.07
N ILE A 28 -8.63 -11.75 11.01
CA ILE A 28 -8.21 -10.33 11.05
C ILE A 28 -7.87 -9.89 9.63
N ASN A 29 -8.44 -8.76 9.22
CA ASN A 29 -8.07 -7.99 8.04
C ASN A 29 -8.90 -8.16 6.75
N ASN A 30 -9.76 -9.14 6.57
CA ASN A 30 -10.65 -9.14 5.39
C ASN A 30 -11.92 -9.98 5.59
N ARG A 31 -13.07 -9.35 5.33
CA ARG A 31 -14.38 -9.98 5.42
C ARG A 31 -14.95 -10.41 4.06
N GLU A 32 -14.41 -9.94 2.94
CA GLU A 32 -15.10 -9.93 1.65
C GLU A 32 -15.39 -11.32 1.03
N GLU A 33 -14.77 -12.40 1.53
CA GLU A 33 -14.94 -13.73 0.92
C GLU A 33 -15.43 -14.85 1.87
N LEU A 34 -15.57 -14.60 3.16
CA LEU A 34 -15.94 -15.61 4.16
C LEU A 34 -17.14 -15.14 4.99
N LEU A 35 -18.34 -15.34 4.45
CA LEU A 35 -19.59 -14.76 4.96
C LEU A 35 -20.06 -15.28 6.33
N GLU A 36 -19.55 -16.42 6.82
CA GLU A 36 -20.00 -17.07 8.05
C GLU A 36 -18.94 -17.14 9.16
N ILE A 37 -17.78 -16.46 8.99
CA ILE A 37 -16.70 -16.43 9.98
C ILE A 37 -16.62 -15.05 10.60
N ASP A 38 -16.48 -14.99 11.93
CA ASP A 38 -16.25 -13.73 12.63
C ASP A 38 -14.98 -13.03 12.12
N ALA A 39 -15.10 -11.76 11.80
CA ALA A 39 -13.97 -11.00 11.24
C ALA A 39 -13.79 -9.65 11.96
N VAL A 40 -12.51 -9.31 12.19
CA VAL A 40 -12.11 -7.98 12.62
C VAL A 40 -11.52 -7.25 11.42
N GLU A 41 -12.23 -6.23 10.95
CA GLU A 41 -11.82 -5.43 9.79
C GLU A 41 -11.00 -4.21 10.22
N LEU A 42 -9.88 -4.00 9.54
CA LEU A 42 -9.18 -2.72 9.56
C LEU A 42 -9.78 -1.81 8.48
N ASN A 43 -10.10 -0.58 8.83
CA ASN A 43 -10.59 0.39 7.83
C ASN A 43 -9.42 0.92 6.99
N ASN A 44 -9.03 0.17 5.98
CA ASN A 44 -7.90 0.51 5.10
C ASN A 44 -8.18 1.67 4.12
N ALA A 45 -9.42 2.13 3.99
CA ALA A 45 -9.72 3.37 3.26
C ALA A 45 -9.21 4.61 4.01
N LYS A 46 -9.16 4.53 5.36
CA LYS A 46 -8.68 5.64 6.20
C LYS A 46 -7.26 6.11 5.86
N PRO A 47 -6.23 5.23 5.69
CA PRO A 47 -4.85 5.70 5.45
C PRO A 47 -4.65 6.45 4.14
N GLY A 48 -5.41 6.16 3.09
CA GLY A 48 -5.25 6.80 1.79
C GLY A 48 -5.51 8.32 1.83
N ARG A 49 -6.57 8.74 2.50
CA ARG A 49 -6.95 10.16 2.58
C ARG A 49 -5.91 11.03 3.31
N PRO A 50 -5.42 10.69 4.52
CA PRO A 50 -4.37 11.47 5.19
C PRO A 50 -3.08 11.60 4.39
N MET A 51 -2.66 10.54 3.68
CA MET A 51 -1.50 10.61 2.78
C MET A 51 -1.71 11.69 1.71
N ALA A 52 -2.87 11.68 1.05
CA ALA A 52 -3.21 12.64 0.02
C ALA A 52 -3.28 14.06 0.58
N ARG A 53 -3.95 14.28 1.72
CA ARG A 53 -4.03 15.58 2.39
C ARG A 53 -2.67 16.14 2.71
N HIS A 54 -1.82 15.33 3.33
CA HIS A 54 -0.46 15.74 3.67
C HIS A 54 0.31 16.23 2.43
N LEU A 55 0.23 15.50 1.32
CA LEU A 55 0.88 15.91 0.09
C LEU A 55 0.24 17.18 -0.53
N LEU A 56 -1.08 17.29 -0.49
CA LEU A 56 -1.80 18.48 -0.96
C LEU A 56 -1.46 19.73 -0.13
N GLU A 57 -1.36 19.61 1.20
CA GLU A 57 -0.95 20.68 2.13
C GLU A 57 0.49 21.14 1.87
N LEU A 58 1.38 20.21 1.48
CA LEU A 58 2.75 20.52 1.07
C LEU A 58 2.86 21.08 -0.36
N GLY A 59 1.74 21.20 -1.09
CA GLY A 59 1.72 21.78 -2.43
C GLY A 59 1.96 20.80 -3.57
N HIS A 60 2.03 19.49 -3.30
CA HIS A 60 2.17 18.48 -4.34
C HIS A 60 0.89 18.38 -5.19
N ARG A 61 1.05 18.31 -6.53
CA ARG A 61 -0.04 18.21 -7.50
C ARG A 61 0.17 17.12 -8.55
N HIS A 62 1.41 16.69 -8.74
CA HIS A 62 1.81 15.60 -9.64
C HIS A 62 2.45 14.49 -8.80
N VAL A 63 1.70 13.46 -8.54
CA VAL A 63 2.07 12.40 -7.59
C VAL A 63 1.82 11.01 -8.18
N ALA A 64 2.57 10.02 -7.71
CA ALA A 64 2.31 8.63 -8.04
C ALA A 64 2.00 7.81 -6.79
N PHE A 65 1.13 6.81 -6.93
CA PHE A 65 0.85 5.80 -5.91
C PHE A 65 1.31 4.43 -6.43
N VAL A 66 2.27 3.82 -5.74
CA VAL A 66 2.85 2.52 -6.10
C VAL A 66 2.23 1.42 -5.23
N SER A 67 1.70 0.40 -5.87
CA SER A 67 0.94 -0.67 -5.22
C SER A 67 1.32 -2.05 -5.75
N PRO A 68 1.19 -3.12 -4.92
CA PRO A 68 1.03 -4.46 -5.43
C PRO A 68 -0.19 -4.56 -6.36
N PRO A 69 -0.43 -5.71 -7.02
CA PRO A 69 -1.60 -5.89 -7.86
C PRO A 69 -2.89 -5.47 -7.17
N LEU A 70 -3.73 -4.70 -7.90
CA LEU A 70 -5.02 -4.20 -7.43
C LEU A 70 -6.13 -5.06 -8.01
N THR A 71 -6.28 -6.27 -7.48
CA THR A 71 -7.34 -7.18 -7.89
C THR A 71 -8.58 -7.03 -7.01
N SER A 72 -9.74 -7.46 -7.50
CA SER A 72 -10.98 -7.53 -6.72
C SER A 72 -10.84 -8.38 -5.45
N LYS A 73 -9.88 -9.32 -5.43
CA LYS A 73 -9.57 -10.17 -4.26
C LYS A 73 -8.86 -9.42 -3.12
N GLN A 74 -8.42 -8.19 -3.36
CA GLN A 74 -7.65 -7.39 -2.43
C GLN A 74 -8.32 -6.03 -2.18
N GLY A 75 -9.64 -6.07 -1.93
CA GLY A 75 -10.46 -4.89 -1.74
C GLY A 75 -9.93 -3.85 -0.76
N GLN A 76 -9.14 -4.27 0.22
CA GLN A 76 -8.52 -3.36 1.20
C GLN A 76 -7.42 -2.48 0.57
N ARG A 77 -6.59 -3.04 -0.33
CA ARG A 77 -5.60 -2.25 -1.07
C ARG A 77 -6.27 -1.26 -2.00
N LEU A 78 -7.30 -1.73 -2.71
CA LEU A 78 -8.09 -0.89 -3.61
C LEU A 78 -8.73 0.28 -2.86
N LYS A 79 -9.37 0.05 -1.70
CA LYS A 79 -9.95 1.11 -0.86
C LYS A 79 -8.93 2.17 -0.43
N ARG A 80 -7.68 1.79 -0.17
CA ARG A 80 -6.61 2.73 0.17
C ARG A 80 -6.26 3.63 -1.01
N VAL A 81 -6.08 3.03 -2.19
CA VAL A 81 -5.80 3.77 -3.42
C VAL A 81 -6.98 4.70 -3.77
N GLU A 82 -8.22 4.18 -3.74
CA GLU A 82 -9.43 4.98 -3.99
C GLU A 82 -9.55 6.17 -3.03
N GLY A 83 -9.27 5.95 -1.74
CA GLY A 83 -9.26 7.02 -0.76
C GLY A 83 -8.22 8.10 -1.05
N PHE A 84 -7.05 7.71 -1.55
CA PHE A 84 -5.98 8.62 -1.95
C PHE A 84 -6.36 9.42 -3.21
N VAL A 85 -6.79 8.73 -4.26
CA VAL A 85 -7.19 9.35 -5.54
C VAL A 85 -8.34 10.32 -5.33
N ARG A 86 -9.38 9.89 -4.61
CA ARG A 86 -10.56 10.70 -4.34
C ARG A 86 -10.25 12.02 -3.64
N GLU A 87 -9.30 12.04 -2.71
CA GLU A 87 -8.92 13.29 -2.03
C GLU A 87 -8.26 14.30 -3.00
N PHE A 88 -7.45 13.81 -3.97
CA PHE A 88 -6.92 14.65 -5.04
C PHE A 88 -7.99 15.12 -6.01
N GLU A 89 -8.95 14.26 -6.37
CA GLU A 89 -10.11 14.62 -7.20
C GLU A 89 -10.98 15.70 -6.54
N GLU A 90 -11.31 15.52 -5.25
CA GLU A 90 -12.09 16.49 -4.45
C GLU A 90 -11.37 17.84 -4.34
N ALA A 91 -10.03 17.85 -4.39
CA ALA A 91 -9.22 19.05 -4.42
C ALA A 91 -9.03 19.67 -5.83
N GLY A 92 -9.55 19.04 -6.89
CA GLY A 92 -9.43 19.49 -8.28
C GLY A 92 -8.11 19.11 -8.97
N TYR A 93 -7.38 18.13 -8.45
CA TYR A 93 -6.06 17.71 -8.97
C TYR A 93 -6.01 16.22 -9.34
N GLY A 94 -7.15 15.58 -9.60
CA GLY A 94 -7.21 14.15 -9.94
C GLY A 94 -6.34 13.77 -11.14
N ASP A 95 -6.28 14.61 -12.17
CA ASP A 95 -5.43 14.38 -13.36
C ASP A 95 -3.93 14.33 -13.07
N GLY A 96 -3.51 14.81 -11.90
CA GLY A 96 -2.12 14.78 -11.46
C GLY A 96 -1.72 13.49 -10.71
N VAL A 97 -2.65 12.54 -10.55
CA VAL A 97 -2.41 11.28 -9.82
C VAL A 97 -2.18 10.13 -10.78
N ILE A 98 -1.04 9.47 -10.63
CA ILE A 98 -0.73 8.23 -11.36
C ILE A 98 -0.80 7.07 -10.38
N VAL A 99 -1.61 6.05 -10.67
CA VAL A 99 -1.60 4.78 -9.94
C VAL A 99 -0.81 3.77 -10.75
N LYS A 100 0.31 3.31 -10.19
CA LYS A 100 1.16 2.28 -10.78
C LYS A 100 1.10 1.03 -9.93
N SER A 101 0.47 -0.02 -10.43
CA SER A 101 0.41 -1.33 -9.78
C SER A 101 1.26 -2.35 -10.51
N ALA A 102 1.70 -3.36 -9.78
CA ALA A 102 2.31 -4.54 -10.39
C ALA A 102 1.26 -5.38 -11.14
N ASP A 103 1.71 -6.22 -12.06
CA ASP A 103 0.86 -7.17 -12.77
C ASP A 103 0.39 -8.32 -11.85
N GLU A 104 -0.78 -8.90 -12.16
CA GLU A 104 -1.43 -9.94 -11.34
C GLU A 104 -0.58 -11.21 -11.18
N ASP A 105 0.23 -11.56 -12.17
CA ASP A 105 1.09 -12.75 -12.15
C ASP A 105 2.15 -12.73 -11.05
N LEU A 106 2.45 -11.56 -10.49
CA LEU A 106 3.40 -11.40 -9.39
C LEU A 106 2.82 -11.76 -8.01
N ASP A 107 1.50 -11.85 -7.87
CA ASP A 107 0.84 -12.21 -6.60
C ASP A 107 0.95 -13.72 -6.27
N GLU A 108 1.22 -14.58 -7.27
CA GLU A 108 1.39 -16.03 -7.09
C GLU A 108 2.82 -16.43 -6.64
N VAL A 109 3.77 -15.53 -6.75
CA VAL A 109 5.12 -15.73 -6.21
C VAL A 109 5.03 -15.66 -4.69
N ILE A 110 5.54 -16.67 -4.00
CA ILE A 110 5.60 -16.72 -2.52
C ILE A 110 6.11 -15.37 -2.02
N PRO A 111 5.32 -14.64 -1.20
CA PRO A 111 5.72 -13.33 -0.71
C PRO A 111 7.03 -13.47 0.08
N SER A 112 8.14 -13.06 -0.49
CA SER A 112 9.38 -12.90 0.26
C SER A 112 9.41 -11.50 0.85
N MET A 113 10.09 -11.31 1.99
CA MET A 113 10.20 -9.99 2.63
C MET A 113 10.77 -8.93 1.70
N ASP A 114 11.48 -9.31 0.65
CA ASP A 114 12.08 -8.41 -0.34
C ASP A 114 11.22 -8.22 -1.60
N SER A 115 10.11 -8.95 -1.78
CA SER A 115 9.26 -8.83 -2.97
C SER A 115 8.59 -7.46 -3.07
N GLU A 116 8.03 -6.95 -1.97
CA GLU A 116 7.41 -5.62 -1.93
C GLU A 116 8.43 -4.50 -2.10
N TYR A 117 9.61 -4.62 -1.49
CA TYR A 117 10.72 -3.70 -1.69
C TYR A 117 11.15 -3.66 -3.16
N LYS A 118 11.39 -4.82 -3.78
CA LYS A 118 11.76 -4.91 -5.20
C LYS A 118 10.67 -4.34 -6.10
N MET A 119 9.41 -4.59 -5.81
CA MET A 119 8.28 -4.03 -6.53
C MET A 119 8.30 -2.50 -6.48
N GLY A 120 8.45 -1.91 -5.28
CA GLY A 120 8.61 -0.47 -5.10
C GLY A 120 9.75 0.09 -5.94
N TYR A 121 10.90 -0.57 -5.92
CA TYR A 121 12.07 -0.18 -6.68
C TYR A 121 11.83 -0.19 -8.20
N TYR A 122 11.40 -1.33 -8.78
CA TYR A 122 11.26 -1.45 -10.23
C TYR A 122 10.14 -0.58 -10.80
N LEU A 123 8.98 -0.55 -10.16
CA LEU A 123 7.87 0.31 -10.60
C LEU A 123 8.24 1.79 -10.54
N THR A 124 9.04 2.20 -9.54
CA THR A 124 9.52 3.58 -9.45
C THR A 124 10.52 3.91 -10.54
N LYS A 125 11.42 2.98 -10.91
CA LYS A 125 12.35 3.19 -12.04
C LYS A 125 11.59 3.42 -13.35
N GLU A 126 10.50 2.72 -13.58
CA GLU A 126 9.61 2.94 -14.74
C GLU A 126 8.93 4.31 -14.65
N LEU A 127 8.28 4.63 -13.52
CA LEU A 127 7.62 5.91 -13.30
C LEU A 127 8.52 7.11 -13.57
N LEU A 128 9.73 7.11 -13.04
CA LEU A 128 10.70 8.21 -13.19
C LEU A 128 11.22 8.35 -14.63
N ARG A 129 11.22 7.26 -15.40
CA ARG A 129 11.57 7.30 -16.83
C ARG A 129 10.47 7.92 -17.66
N GLU A 130 9.21 7.58 -17.37
CA GLU A 130 8.03 7.96 -18.13
C GLU A 130 7.48 9.35 -17.74
N ASN A 131 7.65 9.75 -16.48
CA ASN A 131 7.00 10.94 -15.90
C ASN A 131 8.04 11.87 -15.26
N LYS A 132 8.33 12.97 -15.94
CA LYS A 132 9.35 13.95 -15.48
C LYS A 132 8.83 14.99 -14.49
N ASN A 133 7.52 15.10 -14.31
CA ASN A 133 6.88 16.14 -13.49
C ASN A 133 6.46 15.63 -12.10
N LEU A 134 6.75 14.38 -11.76
CA LEU A 134 6.44 13.84 -10.45
C LEU A 134 7.20 14.61 -9.37
N THR A 135 6.49 14.95 -8.30
CA THR A 135 7.07 15.62 -7.12
C THR A 135 6.96 14.80 -5.85
N ALA A 136 6.08 13.79 -5.83
CA ALA A 136 5.97 12.85 -4.73
C ALA A 136 5.59 11.45 -5.24
N ILE A 137 6.03 10.42 -4.51
CA ILE A 137 5.67 9.03 -4.75
C ILE A 137 5.25 8.39 -3.42
N VAL A 138 4.11 7.72 -3.43
CA VAL A 138 3.52 7.03 -2.28
C VAL A 138 3.65 5.53 -2.45
N GLY A 139 4.17 4.83 -1.46
CA GLY A 139 4.13 3.38 -1.37
C GLY A 139 2.87 2.90 -0.66
N MET A 140 2.28 1.81 -1.13
CA MET A 140 1.16 1.12 -0.46
C MET A 140 1.48 0.84 1.01
N ASN A 141 2.73 0.50 1.31
CA ASN A 141 3.28 0.30 2.65
C ASN A 141 4.74 0.78 2.74
N ASP A 142 5.35 0.67 3.93
CA ASP A 142 6.72 1.11 4.17
C ASP A 142 7.75 0.29 3.38
N MET A 143 7.54 -1.02 3.17
CA MET A 143 8.47 -1.86 2.41
C MET A 143 8.56 -1.42 0.95
N ILE A 144 7.41 -1.11 0.33
CA ILE A 144 7.36 -0.52 -1.00
C ILE A 144 8.01 0.87 -1.00
N ALA A 145 7.75 1.69 0.04
CA ALA A 145 8.35 3.01 0.16
C ALA A 145 9.88 2.96 0.26
N PHE A 146 10.47 1.97 0.92
CA PHE A 146 11.93 1.79 0.95
C PHE A 146 12.49 1.47 -0.45
N GLY A 147 11.80 0.63 -1.22
CA GLY A 147 12.16 0.39 -2.62
C GLY A 147 12.06 1.65 -3.49
N ILE A 148 11.02 2.47 -3.27
CA ILE A 148 10.85 3.78 -3.92
C ILE A 148 12.05 4.69 -3.59
N MET A 149 12.42 4.78 -2.30
CA MET A 149 13.54 5.62 -1.87
C MET A 149 14.84 5.24 -2.59
N ASP A 150 15.16 3.96 -2.66
CA ASP A 150 16.38 3.50 -3.32
C ASP A 150 16.36 3.76 -4.82
N ALA A 151 15.22 3.58 -5.50
CA ALA A 151 15.07 3.89 -6.92
C ALA A 151 15.25 5.39 -7.21
N VAL A 152 14.72 6.26 -6.34
CA VAL A 152 14.87 7.73 -6.42
C VAL A 152 16.33 8.11 -6.26
N LEU A 153 17.00 7.62 -5.20
CA LEU A 153 18.40 7.93 -4.90
C LEU A 153 19.35 7.44 -6.01
N GLU A 154 19.14 6.21 -6.52
CA GLU A 154 19.90 5.66 -7.64
C GLU A 154 19.70 6.47 -8.94
N SER A 155 18.52 7.08 -9.10
CA SER A 155 18.24 8.00 -10.21
C SER A 155 18.88 9.39 -10.01
N LYS A 156 19.71 9.55 -8.97
CA LYS A 156 20.42 10.80 -8.59
C LYS A 156 19.46 11.94 -8.24
N LEU A 157 18.26 11.61 -7.79
CA LEU A 157 17.29 12.54 -7.25
C LEU A 157 17.39 12.56 -5.72
N ARG A 158 17.09 13.70 -5.12
CA ARG A 158 17.18 13.92 -3.68
C ARG A 158 15.79 13.76 -3.03
N ILE A 159 15.77 13.12 -1.87
CA ILE A 159 14.57 13.02 -1.03
C ILE A 159 14.76 13.98 0.16
N PRO A 160 13.82 14.89 0.47
CA PRO A 160 12.57 15.18 -0.25
C PRO A 160 12.72 16.28 -1.32
N ALA A 161 13.92 16.79 -1.57
CA ALA A 161 14.13 18.02 -2.34
C ALA A 161 13.65 17.94 -3.81
N ASP A 162 13.77 16.79 -4.45
CA ASP A 162 13.34 16.55 -5.82
C ASP A 162 12.07 15.68 -5.85
N ILE A 163 12.00 14.65 -4.99
CA ILE A 163 10.86 13.75 -4.84
C ILE A 163 10.58 13.51 -3.36
N SER A 164 9.38 13.80 -2.90
CA SER A 164 8.90 13.37 -1.58
C SER A 164 8.44 11.91 -1.61
N VAL A 165 8.70 11.16 -0.54
CA VAL A 165 8.28 9.75 -0.41
C VAL A 165 7.41 9.58 0.84
N VAL A 166 6.29 8.87 0.69
CA VAL A 166 5.36 8.57 1.78
C VAL A 166 5.10 7.06 1.81
N GLY A 167 5.09 6.48 3.00
CA GLY A 167 4.75 5.09 3.27
C GLY A 167 3.47 4.94 4.12
N CYS A 168 3.23 3.71 4.53
CA CYS A 168 2.17 3.33 5.46
C CYS A 168 2.63 2.11 6.24
N ASP A 169 2.29 2.04 7.50
CA ASP A 169 2.45 1.00 8.53
C ASP A 169 3.30 1.45 9.72
N ASN A 170 4.07 2.53 9.60
CA ASN A 170 4.97 3.05 10.63
C ASN A 170 5.86 1.95 11.25
N THR A 171 6.50 1.17 10.37
CA THR A 171 7.42 0.12 10.81
C THR A 171 8.62 0.72 11.56
N VAL A 172 9.27 -0.07 12.41
CA VAL A 172 10.44 0.40 13.20
C VAL A 172 11.54 0.98 12.30
N TYR A 173 11.69 0.48 11.07
CA TYR A 173 12.69 0.94 10.11
C TYR A 173 12.41 2.36 9.59
N SER A 174 11.12 2.75 9.49
CA SER A 174 10.74 4.08 8.99
C SER A 174 11.30 5.21 9.85
N SER A 175 11.49 4.97 11.15
CA SER A 175 12.04 5.93 12.12
C SER A 175 13.57 5.98 12.16
N PHE A 176 14.30 5.10 11.46
CA PHE A 176 15.75 5.12 11.46
C PHE A 176 16.26 6.44 10.86
N ARG A 177 17.26 7.05 11.52
CA ARG A 177 17.80 8.36 11.13
C ARG A 177 18.27 8.43 9.67
N SER A 178 18.75 7.32 9.13
CA SER A 178 19.18 7.20 7.73
C SER A 178 18.02 7.08 6.75
N ILE A 179 16.82 6.75 7.22
CA ILE A 179 15.60 6.54 6.43
C ILE A 179 14.65 7.73 6.62
N SER A 180 14.21 7.98 7.85
CA SER A 180 13.33 9.11 8.22
C SER A 180 12.11 9.25 7.28
N LEU A 181 11.39 8.12 7.09
CA LEU A 181 10.25 8.04 6.18
C LEU A 181 9.01 8.69 6.80
N THR A 182 8.33 9.56 6.05
CA THR A 182 6.97 9.98 6.36
C THR A 182 6.03 8.81 6.11
N THR A 183 5.31 8.38 7.14
CA THR A 183 4.45 7.19 7.07
C THR A 183 3.18 7.35 7.90
N ILE A 184 2.14 6.61 7.54
CA ILE A 184 0.89 6.54 8.32
C ILE A 184 1.01 5.44 9.35
N ASP A 185 0.71 5.76 10.60
CA ASP A 185 0.55 4.79 11.68
C ASP A 185 -0.87 4.21 11.65
N HIS A 186 -0.97 2.89 11.65
CA HIS A 186 -2.24 2.18 11.76
C HIS A 186 -2.78 2.12 13.19
N TYR A 187 -2.00 2.54 14.18
CA TYR A 187 -2.46 2.60 15.54
C TYR A 187 -3.57 3.64 15.65
N VAL A 188 -4.78 3.11 15.63
CA VAL A 188 -5.93 3.87 16.08
C VAL A 188 -6.04 3.60 17.58
N PRO A 189 -5.96 4.60 18.43
CA PRO A 189 -6.20 4.42 19.87
C PRO A 189 -7.61 3.95 20.14
#